data_49e7ee4c7e81b45a57ddf73fc767bcbe
#
_entry.id   49e7ee4c7e81b45a57ddf73fc767bcbe
#
_cell.length_a   1.000
_cell.length_b   1.000
_cell.length_c   1.000
_cell.angle_alpha   90.00
_cell.angle_beta   90.00
_cell.angle_gamma   90.00
#
_symmetry.space_group_name_H-M   'P 1'
#
loop_
_entity.id
_entity.type
_entity.pdbx_description
1 polymer ?
#
loop_
_entity_poly.entity_id
_entity_poly.type
_entity_poly.pdbx_seq_one_letter_code
_entity_poly.pdbx_strand_id
1 'polypeptide(L)'
;GKSLYISKYGEITSNQHLLSLGTQQSIKLARIVSKLDKMQGTLGLTCFIDENMGNVQSEIEIAMINLIIQKMGNRSQFFYTTHNYEVLEMNLPVHSYLFLKKDEDGNSTFIQAENIFKKNDRSILSYVKNDILGTLPKTNLIDDLIFDEE
;
A
#
# COMPACT_ATOMS: atom_id res chain seq x y z
N GLY A 1 -12.34 -17.32 18.94
CA GLY A 1 -11.39 -18.35 18.54
C GLY A 1 -9.99 -18.00 19.02
N LYS A 2 -9.24 -18.97 19.57
CA LYS A 2 -7.83 -18.75 19.95
C LYS A 2 -6.99 -18.66 18.67
N SER A 3 -6.26 -17.58 18.50
CA SER A 3 -5.27 -17.44 17.42
C SER A 3 -3.94 -18.06 17.86
N LEU A 4 -3.38 -18.92 17.02
CA LEU A 4 -2.07 -19.53 17.26
C LEU A 4 -1.00 -18.71 16.54
N TYR A 5 0.09 -18.42 17.22
CA TYR A 5 1.26 -17.73 16.69
C TYR A 5 2.49 -18.58 16.93
N ILE A 6 3.41 -18.57 15.97
CA ILE A 6 4.67 -19.28 16.09
C ILE A 6 5.74 -18.26 16.52
N SER A 7 6.42 -18.53 17.63
CA SER A 7 7.56 -17.74 18.06
C SER A 7 8.77 -17.99 17.15
N LYS A 8 9.80 -17.13 17.24
CA LYS A 8 11.06 -17.34 16.51
C LYS A 8 11.78 -18.66 16.86
N TYR A 9 11.40 -19.30 17.94
CA TYR A 9 11.93 -20.61 18.38
C TYR A 9 11.04 -21.78 18.00
N GLY A 10 10.01 -21.56 17.18
CA GLY A 10 9.06 -22.58 16.76
C GLY A 10 7.97 -22.88 17.79
N GLU A 11 7.93 -22.20 18.92
CA GLU A 11 6.88 -22.38 19.91
C GLU A 11 5.57 -21.74 19.46
N ILE A 12 4.46 -22.42 19.69
CA ILE A 12 3.13 -21.90 19.39
C ILE A 12 2.68 -21.05 20.58
N THR A 13 2.42 -19.77 20.33
CA THR A 13 1.92 -18.83 21.34
C THR A 13 0.57 -18.24 20.94
N SER A 14 -0.28 -18.00 21.94
CA SER A 14 -1.56 -17.28 21.74
C SER A 14 -1.43 -15.77 21.95
N ASN A 15 -0.25 -15.29 22.32
CA ASN A 15 -0.03 -13.90 22.71
C ASN A 15 0.37 -13.03 21.51
N GLN A 16 -0.62 -12.48 20.83
CA GLN A 16 -0.41 -11.62 19.64
C GLN A 16 0.41 -10.35 19.97
N HIS A 17 0.29 -9.81 21.19
CA HIS A 17 1.00 -8.61 21.61
C HIS A 17 2.52 -8.78 21.74
N LEU A 18 3.01 -10.03 21.75
CA LEU A 18 4.46 -10.32 21.72
C LEU A 18 5.08 -10.19 20.31
N LEU A 19 4.25 -10.07 19.29
CA LEU A 19 4.70 -9.92 17.90
C LEU A 19 4.86 -8.45 17.54
N SER A 20 5.85 -8.13 16.72
CA SER A 20 5.97 -6.79 16.13
C SER A 20 4.73 -6.43 15.31
N LEU A 21 4.43 -5.14 15.16
CA LEU A 21 3.31 -4.68 14.34
C LEU A 21 3.40 -5.20 12.90
N GLY A 22 4.59 -5.17 12.29
CA GLY A 22 4.81 -5.71 10.95
C GLY A 22 4.50 -7.20 10.86
N THR A 23 4.90 -8.00 11.87
CA THR A 23 4.56 -9.43 11.92
C THR A 23 3.04 -9.64 12.04
N GLN A 24 2.37 -8.86 12.87
CA GLN A 24 0.91 -8.94 13.01
C GLN A 24 0.20 -8.60 11.70
N GLN A 25 0.66 -7.57 10.99
CA GLN A 25 0.13 -7.18 9.67
C GLN A 25 0.37 -8.28 8.64
N SER A 26 1.58 -8.84 8.58
CA SER A 26 1.90 -9.95 7.67
C SER A 26 1.01 -11.17 7.89
N ILE A 27 0.71 -11.53 9.15
CA ILE A 27 -0.22 -12.61 9.48
C ILE A 27 -1.64 -12.31 8.99
N LYS A 28 -2.12 -11.06 9.15
CA LYS A 28 -3.45 -10.67 8.64
C LYS A 28 -3.52 -10.83 7.13
N LEU A 29 -2.49 -10.38 6.42
CA LEU A 29 -2.41 -10.51 4.95
C LEU A 29 -2.32 -11.95 4.49
N ALA A 30 -1.52 -12.78 5.14
CA ALA A 30 -1.47 -14.21 4.84
C ALA A 30 -2.84 -14.87 4.96
N ARG A 31 -3.67 -14.44 5.92
CA ARG A 31 -5.07 -14.91 6.03
C ARG A 31 -5.94 -14.45 4.86
N ILE A 32 -5.76 -13.20 4.39
CA ILE A 32 -6.45 -12.70 3.20
C ILE A 32 -6.08 -13.54 1.98
N VAL A 33 -4.77 -13.72 1.74
CA VAL A 33 -4.26 -14.53 0.63
C VAL A 33 -4.81 -15.96 0.67
N SER A 34 -4.82 -16.59 1.86
CA SER A 34 -5.39 -17.95 2.03
C SER A 34 -6.88 -18.02 1.73
N LYS A 35 -7.65 -16.94 2.01
CA LYS A 35 -9.07 -16.86 1.62
C LYS A 35 -9.23 -16.68 0.12
N LEU A 36 -8.44 -15.80 -0.49
CA LEU A 36 -8.46 -15.57 -1.94
C LEU A 36 -8.18 -16.85 -2.71
N ASP A 37 -7.19 -17.62 -2.27
CA ASP A 37 -6.83 -18.91 -2.88
C ASP A 37 -7.98 -19.91 -2.86
N LYS A 38 -8.75 -19.96 -1.77
CA LYS A 38 -9.93 -20.82 -1.63
C LYS A 38 -11.13 -20.36 -2.46
N MET A 39 -11.19 -19.09 -2.81
CA MET A 39 -12.30 -18.48 -3.55
C MET A 39 -12.04 -18.40 -5.06
N GLN A 40 -10.87 -18.84 -5.53
CA GLN A 40 -10.55 -18.87 -6.94
C GLN A 40 -11.60 -19.64 -7.73
N GLY A 41 -12.14 -18.98 -8.75
CA GLY A 41 -13.08 -19.59 -9.70
C GLY A 41 -14.56 -19.58 -9.32
N THR A 42 -14.94 -19.11 -8.12
CA THR A 42 -16.36 -19.11 -7.70
C THR A 42 -17.11 -17.83 -8.04
N LEU A 43 -16.68 -16.70 -7.54
CA LEU A 43 -17.35 -15.39 -7.72
C LEU A 43 -16.31 -14.28 -7.89
N GLY A 44 -16.71 -13.17 -8.52
CA GLY A 44 -15.93 -11.95 -8.50
C GLY A 44 -15.82 -11.42 -7.08
N LEU A 45 -14.61 -10.99 -6.69
CA LEU A 45 -14.32 -10.48 -5.36
C LEU A 45 -13.74 -9.07 -5.46
N THR A 46 -14.20 -8.16 -4.63
CA THR A 46 -13.53 -6.86 -4.41
C THR A 46 -12.77 -6.92 -3.09
N CYS A 47 -11.47 -6.69 -3.15
CA CYS A 47 -10.58 -6.61 -2.00
C CYS A 47 -10.07 -5.18 -1.86
N PHE A 48 -10.28 -4.57 -0.70
CA PHE A 48 -9.77 -3.26 -0.35
C PHE A 48 -8.85 -3.37 0.87
N ILE A 49 -7.63 -2.87 0.74
CA ILE A 49 -6.64 -2.83 1.83
C ILE A 49 -6.14 -1.38 1.95
N ASP A 50 -6.41 -0.78 3.11
CA ASP A 50 -6.10 0.59 3.41
C ASP A 50 -4.89 0.67 4.35
N GLU A 51 -3.76 1.22 3.86
CA GLU A 51 -2.51 1.51 4.58
C GLU A 51 -2.03 0.41 5.56
N ASN A 52 -2.38 -0.83 5.32
CA ASN A 52 -2.21 -1.90 6.30
C ASN A 52 -0.76 -2.45 6.37
N MET A 53 0.17 -1.91 5.55
CA MET A 53 1.56 -2.35 5.45
C MET A 53 2.58 -1.27 5.84
N GLY A 54 2.16 -0.14 6.37
CA GLY A 54 3.04 0.99 6.71
C GLY A 54 4.16 0.69 7.74
N ASN A 55 4.07 -0.44 8.44
CA ASN A 55 5.10 -0.90 9.40
C ASN A 55 5.89 -2.11 8.89
N VAL A 56 5.79 -2.43 7.61
CA VAL A 56 6.49 -3.55 6.96
C VAL A 56 7.53 -2.99 6.00
N GLN A 57 8.62 -3.70 5.79
CA GLN A 57 9.63 -3.31 4.80
C GLN A 57 9.04 -3.28 3.40
N SER A 58 9.46 -2.33 2.59
CA SER A 58 8.93 -2.09 1.23
C SER A 58 8.96 -3.35 0.35
N GLU A 59 10.01 -4.14 0.42
CA GLU A 59 10.15 -5.37 -0.36
C GLU A 59 9.09 -6.40 0.02
N ILE A 60 8.74 -6.48 1.31
CA ILE A 60 7.69 -7.38 1.80
C ILE A 60 6.33 -6.87 1.34
N GLU A 61 6.08 -5.56 1.41
CA GLU A 61 4.86 -4.94 0.90
C GLU A 61 4.65 -5.25 -0.58
N ILE A 62 5.66 -4.99 -1.42
CA ILE A 62 5.62 -5.26 -2.86
C ILE A 62 5.39 -6.75 -3.14
N ALA A 63 6.09 -7.64 -2.42
CA ALA A 63 5.91 -9.08 -2.57
C ALA A 63 4.48 -9.53 -2.22
N MET A 64 3.89 -8.95 -1.18
CA MET A 64 2.51 -9.25 -0.77
C MET A 64 1.48 -8.73 -1.77
N ILE A 65 1.65 -7.52 -2.31
CA ILE A 65 0.78 -6.98 -3.36
C ILE A 65 0.81 -7.90 -4.59
N ASN A 66 2.00 -8.30 -5.04
CA ASN A 66 2.16 -9.23 -6.17
C ASN A 66 1.47 -10.57 -5.89
N LEU A 67 1.63 -11.11 -4.69
CA LEU A 67 1.00 -12.37 -4.30
C LEU A 67 -0.53 -12.28 -4.31
N ILE A 68 -1.10 -11.18 -3.81
CA ILE A 68 -2.54 -10.93 -3.85
C ILE A 68 -3.02 -10.87 -5.30
N ILE A 69 -2.35 -10.08 -6.16
CA ILE A 69 -2.69 -9.96 -7.57
C ILE A 69 -2.68 -11.33 -8.27
N GLN A 70 -1.66 -12.15 -8.01
CA GLN A 70 -1.55 -13.50 -8.59
C GLN A 70 -2.65 -14.45 -8.12
N LYS A 71 -3.14 -14.28 -6.89
CA LYS A 71 -4.17 -15.13 -6.30
C LYS A 71 -5.59 -14.67 -6.61
N MET A 72 -5.76 -13.47 -7.15
CA MET A 72 -7.07 -12.97 -7.55
C MET A 72 -7.50 -13.53 -8.91
N GLY A 73 -8.78 -13.90 -9.02
CA GLY A 73 -9.36 -14.33 -10.27
C GLY A 73 -9.69 -13.16 -11.21
N ASN A 74 -9.86 -13.44 -12.50
CA ASN A 74 -10.09 -12.46 -13.56
C ASN A 74 -11.35 -11.58 -13.40
N ARG A 75 -12.27 -11.96 -12.51
CA ARG A 75 -13.48 -11.19 -12.19
C ARG A 75 -13.37 -10.40 -10.89
N SER A 76 -12.16 -10.32 -10.33
CA SER A 76 -11.93 -9.69 -9.04
C SER A 76 -11.25 -8.33 -9.19
N GLN A 77 -11.46 -7.46 -8.22
CA GLN A 77 -10.85 -6.13 -8.14
C GLN A 77 -10.05 -6.02 -6.85
N PHE A 78 -8.88 -5.38 -6.94
CA PHE A 78 -8.02 -5.12 -5.80
C PHE A 78 -7.72 -3.62 -5.72
N PHE A 79 -8.03 -3.03 -4.58
CA PHE A 79 -7.70 -1.65 -4.26
C PHE A 79 -6.74 -1.67 -3.09
N TYR A 80 -5.66 -0.95 -3.22
CA TYR A 80 -4.61 -0.84 -2.21
C TYR A 80 -4.17 0.61 -2.07
N THR A 81 -4.20 1.14 -0.85
CA THR A 81 -3.68 2.47 -0.54
C THR A 81 -2.36 2.36 0.21
N THR A 82 -1.40 3.21 -0.12
CA THR A 82 -0.08 3.23 0.52
C THR A 82 0.58 4.59 0.38
N HIS A 83 1.46 4.91 1.33
CA HIS A 83 2.41 6.02 1.24
C HIS A 83 3.79 5.59 0.73
N ASN A 84 3.97 4.30 0.45
CA ASN A 84 5.24 3.77 -0.04
C ASN A 84 5.40 4.04 -1.53
N TYR A 85 6.29 4.97 -1.88
CA TYR A 85 6.56 5.32 -3.28
C TYR A 85 7.24 4.20 -4.07
N GLU A 86 7.90 3.23 -3.43
CA GLU A 86 8.54 2.11 -4.13
C GLU A 86 7.53 1.20 -4.83
N VAL A 87 6.25 1.23 -4.41
CA VAL A 87 5.15 0.56 -5.11
C VAL A 87 4.99 1.09 -6.55
N LEU A 88 5.43 2.32 -6.84
CA LEU A 88 5.40 2.91 -8.18
C LEU A 88 6.46 2.30 -9.14
N GLU A 89 7.41 1.55 -8.60
CA GLU A 89 8.40 0.79 -9.39
C GLU A 89 7.87 -0.59 -9.80
N MET A 90 6.70 -0.99 -9.29
CA MET A 90 6.06 -2.22 -9.72
C MET A 90 5.68 -2.11 -11.21
N ASN A 91 5.88 -3.18 -11.94
CA ASN A 91 5.55 -3.24 -13.38
C ASN A 91 4.03 -3.43 -13.60
N LEU A 92 3.24 -2.51 -13.04
CA LEU A 92 1.79 -2.47 -13.22
C LEU A 92 1.42 -1.51 -14.36
N PRO A 93 0.30 -1.74 -15.06
CA PRO A 93 -0.20 -0.81 -16.06
C PRO A 93 -0.44 0.59 -15.48
N VAL A 94 -0.15 1.65 -16.23
CA VAL A 94 -0.26 3.05 -15.78
C VAL A 94 -1.66 3.38 -15.24
N HIS A 95 -2.72 2.84 -15.85
CA HIS A 95 -4.10 3.03 -15.39
C HIS A 95 -4.41 2.40 -14.03
N SER A 96 -3.49 1.59 -13.47
CA SER A 96 -3.63 1.02 -12.14
C SER A 96 -3.30 2.00 -11.01
N TYR A 97 -2.70 3.15 -11.33
CA TYR A 97 -2.27 4.12 -10.34
C TYR A 97 -3.23 5.31 -10.27
N LEU A 98 -3.64 5.61 -9.04
CA LEU A 98 -4.48 6.74 -8.69
C LEU A 98 -3.79 7.54 -7.58
N PHE A 99 -3.53 8.83 -7.82
CA PHE A 99 -2.94 9.73 -6.84
C PHE A 99 -4.02 10.52 -6.13
N LEU A 100 -3.99 10.53 -4.82
CA LEU A 100 -4.85 11.36 -3.99
C LEU A 100 -4.09 12.65 -3.65
N LYS A 101 -4.75 13.77 -3.82
CA LYS A 101 -4.24 15.09 -3.47
C LYS A 101 -5.22 15.80 -2.55
N LYS A 102 -4.71 16.47 -1.54
CA LYS A 102 -5.47 17.35 -0.67
C LYS A 102 -5.18 18.80 -1.04
N ASP A 103 -6.22 19.62 -1.24
CA ASP A 103 -6.06 21.03 -1.50
C ASP A 103 -5.88 21.84 -0.19
N GLU A 104 -5.68 23.17 -0.31
CA GLU A 104 -5.48 24.06 0.83
C GLU A 104 -6.73 24.18 1.72
N ASP A 105 -7.91 23.97 1.15
CA ASP A 105 -9.20 23.98 1.86
C ASP A 105 -9.51 22.62 2.52
N GLY A 106 -8.64 21.62 2.34
CA GLY A 106 -8.79 20.29 2.90
C GLY A 106 -9.64 19.33 2.07
N ASN A 107 -10.08 19.74 0.87
CA ASN A 107 -10.82 18.85 -0.02
C ASN A 107 -9.88 17.84 -0.67
N SER A 108 -10.36 16.61 -0.83
CA SER A 108 -9.60 15.56 -1.50
C SER A 108 -10.00 15.47 -2.97
N THR A 109 -8.99 15.50 -3.84
CA THR A 109 -9.13 15.26 -5.27
C THR A 109 -8.26 14.07 -5.67
N PHE A 110 -8.52 13.48 -6.82
CA PHE A 110 -7.72 12.38 -7.34
C PHE A 110 -7.23 12.67 -8.76
N ILE A 111 -6.07 12.12 -9.07
CA ILE A 111 -5.42 12.21 -10.37
C ILE A 111 -5.15 10.79 -10.85
N GLN A 112 -5.75 10.40 -11.95
CA GLN A 112 -5.49 9.13 -12.58
C GLN A 112 -4.20 9.21 -13.40
N ALA A 113 -3.26 8.30 -13.16
CA ALA A 113 -1.95 8.36 -13.77
C ALA A 113 -1.99 8.34 -15.31
N GLU A 114 -2.91 7.59 -15.90
CA GLU A 114 -3.06 7.51 -17.36
C GLU A 114 -3.43 8.83 -18.03
N ASN A 115 -4.01 9.77 -17.29
CA ASN A 115 -4.34 11.12 -17.83
C ASN A 115 -3.10 12.00 -17.95
N ILE A 116 -2.02 11.67 -17.26
CA ILE A 116 -0.78 12.46 -17.21
C ILE A 116 0.34 11.76 -17.96
N PHE A 117 0.50 10.44 -17.75
CA PHE A 117 1.62 9.67 -18.27
C PHE A 117 1.26 8.98 -19.58
N LYS A 118 2.08 9.21 -20.62
CA LYS A 118 2.00 8.48 -21.88
C LYS A 118 2.83 7.19 -21.80
N LYS A 119 2.53 6.24 -22.68
CA LYS A 119 3.18 4.91 -22.74
C LYS A 119 4.72 4.89 -22.73
N ASN A 120 5.36 6.01 -23.10
CA ASN A 120 6.81 6.15 -23.23
C ASN A 120 7.42 7.07 -22.16
N ASP A 121 6.66 7.48 -21.16
CA ASP A 121 7.16 8.38 -20.13
C ASP A 121 8.10 7.63 -19.18
N ARG A 122 9.05 8.40 -18.63
CA ARG A 122 9.99 7.94 -17.60
C ARG A 122 9.23 7.46 -16.36
N SER A 123 9.93 6.74 -15.50
CA SER A 123 9.41 6.21 -14.24
C SER A 123 8.42 7.16 -13.53
N ILE A 124 7.19 6.69 -13.27
CA ILE A 124 6.16 7.41 -12.50
C ILE A 124 6.74 7.91 -11.17
N LEU A 125 7.61 7.10 -10.54
CA LEU A 125 8.30 7.43 -9.30
C LEU A 125 9.08 8.75 -9.41
N SER A 126 9.75 9.03 -10.52
CA SER A 126 10.50 10.27 -10.69
C SER A 126 9.61 11.51 -10.72
N TYR A 127 8.42 11.41 -11.28
CA TYR A 127 7.43 12.50 -11.29
C TYR A 127 6.91 12.79 -9.90
N VAL A 128 6.63 11.75 -9.11
CA VAL A 128 6.15 11.91 -7.74
C VAL A 128 7.25 12.49 -6.84
N LYS A 129 8.48 11.95 -6.91
CA LYS A 129 9.62 12.45 -6.10
C LYS A 129 9.99 13.91 -6.41
N ASN A 130 9.75 14.38 -7.63
CA ASN A 130 9.97 15.78 -8.02
C ASN A 130 8.72 16.66 -7.79
N ASP A 131 7.71 16.16 -7.10
CA ASP A 131 6.44 16.83 -6.80
C ASP A 131 5.73 17.47 -8.01
N ILE A 132 5.94 16.92 -9.19
CA ILE A 132 5.29 17.44 -10.42
C ILE A 132 3.76 17.33 -10.32
N LEU A 133 3.27 16.39 -9.51
CA LEU A 133 1.85 16.19 -9.27
C LEU A 133 1.29 17.07 -8.13
N GLY A 134 2.17 17.72 -7.34
CA GLY A 134 1.78 18.48 -6.16
C GLY A 134 1.09 17.60 -5.11
N THR A 135 1.58 16.38 -4.94
CA THR A 135 1.03 15.38 -4.00
C THR A 135 1.84 15.22 -2.73
N LEU A 136 3.05 15.84 -2.67
CA LEU A 136 3.87 15.80 -1.48
C LEU A 136 3.29 16.71 -0.39
N PRO A 137 3.40 16.34 0.89
CA PRO A 137 3.01 17.19 1.99
C PRO A 137 3.81 18.50 1.98
N LYS A 138 3.13 19.65 2.18
CA LYS A 138 3.80 20.93 2.36
C LYS A 138 4.36 21.00 3.79
N THR A 139 5.67 21.16 3.91
CA THR A 139 6.38 21.24 5.23
C THR A 139 6.61 22.66 5.70
N ASN A 140 6.24 23.70 4.92
CA ASN A 140 6.52 25.10 5.18
C ASN A 140 6.13 25.52 6.61
N LEU A 141 4.97 25.07 7.11
CA LEU A 141 4.54 25.38 8.49
C LEU A 141 5.44 24.76 9.56
N ILE A 142 6.10 23.64 9.26
CA ILE A 142 7.05 23.01 10.18
C ILE A 142 8.38 23.76 10.12
N ASP A 143 8.78 24.18 8.93
CA ASP A 143 10.00 24.96 8.72
C ASP A 143 9.89 26.32 9.42
N ASP A 144 8.74 27.00 9.34
CA ASP A 144 8.45 28.25 10.04
C ASP A 144 8.59 28.10 11.57
N LEU A 145 8.12 26.99 12.15
CA LEU A 145 8.26 26.71 13.58
C LEU A 145 9.72 26.52 14.04
N ILE A 146 10.61 26.09 13.14
CA ILE A 146 12.03 25.88 13.46
C ILE A 146 12.79 27.22 13.46
N PHE A 147 12.36 28.19 12.66
CA PHE A 147 13.04 29.46 12.47
C PHE A 147 12.47 30.63 13.35
N ASP A 148 11.34 30.42 14.02
CA ASP A 148 10.74 31.42 14.95
C ASP A 148 11.35 31.39 16.38
N GLU A 149 12.41 30.59 16.63
CA GLU A 149 13.10 30.51 17.93
C GLU A 149 14.40 31.41 18.00
N GLU A 150 14.54 32.44 17.17
CA GLU A 150 15.63 33.42 17.32
C GLU A 150 15.13 34.79 17.84
#